data_cffd8f14af8c7162fd0cdb816d9942de
#
_entry.id   cffd8f14af8c7162fd0cdb816d9942de
#
_cell.length_a   1.000
_cell.length_b   1.000
_cell.length_c   1.000
_cell.angle_alpha   90.00
_cell.angle_beta   90.00
_cell.angle_gamma   90.00
#
_symmetry.space_group_name_H-M   'P 1'
#
loop_
_entity.id
_entity.type
_entity.pdbx_description
1 polymer ?
#
loop_
_entity_poly.entity_id
_entity_poly.type
_entity_poly.pdbx_seq_one_letter_code
_entity_poly.pdbx_strand_id
1 'polypeptide(L)'
;RAKPLFDKVIVLVVINAVKNPCFSLQERVELIRASVADIPGVEVDCYKGLLVDYVKQVGACAIVKGLRAVSDFEYEFQQALINKELYSGVETVFLTTSAVNQYLSSSVVKQIASLGGDIHPFVPEQVHDRIVRRLRQDEEQENQQ
;
A
#
# COMPACT_ATOMS: atom_id res chain seq x y z
N ARG A 1 3.12 -6.83 -10.27
CA ARG A 1 4.29 -6.65 -11.16
C ARG A 1 5.61 -7.05 -10.49
N ALA A 2 5.70 -6.99 -9.17
CA ALA A 2 6.87 -7.50 -8.44
C ALA A 2 6.96 -9.03 -8.48
N LYS A 3 5.83 -9.74 -8.44
CA LYS A 3 5.80 -11.21 -8.31
C LYS A 3 6.63 -11.98 -9.35
N PRO A 4 6.64 -11.63 -10.66
CA PRO A 4 7.49 -12.29 -11.63
C PRO A 4 9.00 -12.13 -11.42
N LEU A 5 9.42 -11.18 -10.59
CA LEU A 5 10.82 -10.86 -10.32
C LEU A 5 11.37 -11.57 -9.08
N PHE A 6 10.50 -12.13 -8.24
CA PHE A 6 10.86 -12.71 -6.95
C PHE A 6 10.08 -14.00 -6.69
N ASP A 7 10.72 -14.99 -6.07
CA ASP A 7 10.07 -16.25 -5.69
C ASP A 7 8.96 -16.02 -4.66
N LYS A 8 9.18 -15.07 -3.76
CA LYS A 8 8.25 -14.67 -2.70
C LYS A 8 8.17 -13.15 -2.60
N VAL A 9 6.97 -12.63 -2.44
CA VAL A 9 6.70 -11.20 -2.18
C VAL A 9 5.92 -11.07 -0.88
N ILE A 10 6.37 -10.22 0.03
CA ILE A 10 5.65 -9.87 1.26
C ILE A 10 5.08 -8.48 1.11
N VAL A 11 3.75 -8.34 1.16
CA VAL A 11 3.08 -7.05 1.23
C VAL A 11 3.03 -6.64 2.70
N LEU A 12 3.89 -5.70 3.07
CA LEU A 12 4.05 -5.28 4.45
C LEU A 12 3.20 -4.04 4.79
N VAL A 13 2.36 -4.16 5.79
CA VAL A 13 1.60 -3.05 6.37
C VAL A 13 2.38 -2.45 7.53
N VAL A 14 3.05 -1.33 7.31
CA VAL A 14 3.79 -0.61 8.36
C VAL A 14 2.87 0.40 9.04
N ILE A 15 2.98 0.50 10.37
CA ILE A 15 2.28 1.52 11.15
C ILE A 15 3.04 2.85 10.98
N ASN A 16 2.37 3.83 10.36
CA ASN A 16 2.87 5.19 10.27
C ASN A 16 2.06 6.08 11.22
N ALA A 17 2.70 6.57 12.28
CA ALA A 17 2.05 7.40 13.29
C ALA A 17 1.58 8.78 12.79
N VAL A 18 2.11 9.24 11.65
CA VAL A 18 1.78 10.55 11.04
C VAL A 18 0.54 10.48 10.14
N LYS A 19 0.20 9.28 9.64
CA LYS A 19 -0.96 9.09 8.75
C LYS A 19 -2.16 8.60 9.54
N ASN A 20 -3.32 9.22 9.28
CA ASN A 20 -4.61 8.75 9.77
C ASN A 20 -5.34 7.97 8.66
N PRO A 21 -5.14 6.65 8.55
CA PRO A 21 -5.79 5.84 7.52
C PRO A 21 -7.27 5.59 7.89
N CYS A 22 -8.16 5.53 6.90
CA CYS A 22 -9.58 5.23 7.11
C CYS A 22 -9.88 3.77 7.54
N PHE A 23 -8.89 2.90 7.47
CA PHE A 23 -8.96 1.51 7.93
C PHE A 23 -7.94 1.25 9.02
N SER A 24 -8.34 0.53 10.07
CA SER A 24 -7.43 0.05 11.11
C SER A 24 -6.32 -0.85 10.53
N LEU A 25 -5.28 -1.12 11.31
CA LEU A 25 -4.21 -2.01 10.89
C LEU A 25 -4.74 -3.40 10.50
N GLN A 26 -5.62 -3.96 11.33
CA GLN A 26 -6.20 -5.28 11.11
C GLN A 26 -7.04 -5.32 9.83
N GLU A 27 -7.91 -4.33 9.64
CA GLU A 27 -8.73 -4.23 8.42
C GLU A 27 -7.87 -4.11 7.16
N ARG A 28 -6.77 -3.32 7.22
CA ARG A 28 -5.85 -3.17 6.09
C ARG A 28 -5.19 -4.50 5.73
N VAL A 29 -4.73 -5.27 6.70
CA VAL A 29 -4.16 -6.61 6.49
C VAL A 29 -5.19 -7.55 5.86
N GLU A 30 -6.43 -7.56 6.36
CA GLU A 30 -7.51 -8.39 5.83
C GLU A 30 -7.87 -8.02 4.38
N LEU A 31 -8.02 -6.72 4.11
CA LEU A 31 -8.32 -6.22 2.76
C LEU A 31 -7.22 -6.60 1.76
N ILE A 32 -5.95 -6.46 2.16
CA ILE A 32 -4.83 -6.84 1.29
C ILE A 32 -4.80 -8.35 1.10
N ARG A 33 -5.00 -9.15 2.14
CA ARG A 33 -5.07 -10.62 2.01
C ARG A 33 -6.17 -11.06 1.05
N ALA A 34 -7.36 -10.46 1.15
CA ALA A 34 -8.44 -10.72 0.20
C ALA A 34 -8.05 -10.35 -1.24
N SER A 35 -7.35 -9.23 -1.42
CA SER A 35 -6.94 -8.73 -2.75
C SER A 35 -5.85 -9.56 -3.42
N VAL A 36 -5.05 -10.33 -2.66
CA VAL A 36 -3.91 -11.11 -3.19
C VAL A 36 -4.10 -12.62 -3.01
N ALA A 37 -5.27 -13.06 -2.58
CA ALA A 37 -5.55 -14.48 -2.24
C ALA A 37 -5.23 -15.44 -3.40
N ASP A 38 -5.47 -15.01 -4.63
CA ASP A 38 -5.28 -15.80 -5.84
C ASP A 38 -3.87 -15.65 -6.46
N ILE A 39 -2.94 -14.95 -5.77
CA ILE A 39 -1.59 -14.72 -6.28
C ILE A 39 -0.59 -15.63 -5.53
N PRO A 40 -0.13 -16.72 -6.12
CA PRO A 40 0.80 -17.64 -5.47
C PRO A 40 2.11 -16.95 -5.09
N GLY A 41 2.65 -17.26 -3.90
CA GLY A 41 3.91 -16.71 -3.42
C GLY A 41 3.85 -15.24 -2.99
N VAL A 42 2.63 -14.71 -2.76
CA VAL A 42 2.42 -13.42 -2.10
C VAL A 42 1.91 -13.66 -0.69
N GLU A 43 2.58 -13.07 0.28
CA GLU A 43 2.18 -13.08 1.69
C GLU A 43 1.86 -11.66 2.16
N VAL A 44 1.07 -11.53 3.21
CA VAL A 44 0.72 -10.25 3.83
C VAL A 44 1.07 -10.27 5.29
N ASP A 45 1.85 -9.30 5.72
CA ASP A 45 2.27 -9.14 7.10
C ASP A 45 2.12 -7.71 7.57
N CYS A 46 2.26 -7.48 8.88
CA CYS A 46 2.27 -6.16 9.48
C CYS A 46 3.42 -6.02 10.47
N TYR A 47 3.96 -4.83 10.56
CA TYR A 47 5.09 -4.55 11.44
C TYR A 47 4.98 -3.16 12.08
N LYS A 48 5.39 -3.08 13.36
CA LYS A 48 5.50 -1.83 14.09
C LYS A 48 6.98 -1.59 14.40
N GLY A 49 7.62 -0.71 13.64
CA GLY A 49 9.04 -0.40 13.79
C GLY A 49 9.66 0.06 12.49
N LEU A 50 10.98 0.08 12.44
CA LEU A 50 11.71 0.45 11.22
C LEU A 50 11.59 -0.65 10.17
N LEU A 51 11.36 -0.25 8.92
CA LEU A 51 11.25 -1.20 7.80
C LEU A 51 12.48 -2.11 7.69
N VAL A 52 13.66 -1.57 7.89
CA VAL A 52 14.92 -2.33 7.80
C VAL A 52 15.07 -3.41 8.87
N ASP A 53 14.45 -3.24 10.05
CA ASP A 53 14.48 -4.27 11.09
C ASP A 53 13.60 -5.46 10.68
N TYR A 54 12.45 -5.20 10.08
CA TYR A 54 11.63 -6.25 9.50
C TYR A 54 12.35 -6.97 8.36
N VAL A 55 13.00 -6.22 7.45
CA VAL A 55 13.81 -6.76 6.35
C VAL A 55 14.87 -7.73 6.87
N LYS A 56 15.61 -7.35 7.93
CA LYS A 56 16.60 -8.23 8.60
C LYS A 56 15.95 -9.48 9.17
N GLN A 57 14.82 -9.29 9.86
CA GLN A 57 14.10 -10.38 10.53
C GLN A 57 13.64 -11.47 9.56
N VAL A 58 13.14 -11.08 8.39
CA VAL A 58 12.60 -12.04 7.38
C VAL A 58 13.63 -12.44 6.32
N GLY A 59 14.84 -11.85 6.34
CA GLY A 59 15.88 -12.11 5.36
C GLY A 59 15.50 -11.67 3.94
N ALA A 60 14.74 -10.58 3.80
CA ALA A 60 14.35 -10.09 2.49
C ALA A 60 15.55 -9.53 1.71
N CYS A 61 15.68 -9.88 0.44
CA CYS A 61 16.79 -9.46 -0.42
C CYS A 61 16.59 -8.05 -1.01
N ALA A 62 15.35 -7.56 -1.08
CA ALA A 62 15.03 -6.25 -1.64
C ALA A 62 13.77 -5.63 -1.02
N ILE A 63 13.72 -4.29 -1.00
CA ILE A 63 12.52 -3.50 -0.75
C ILE A 63 11.99 -3.05 -2.12
N VAL A 64 10.74 -3.39 -2.44
CA VAL A 64 10.12 -2.99 -3.70
C VAL A 64 9.21 -1.80 -3.49
N LYS A 65 9.38 -0.76 -4.29
CA LYS A 65 8.58 0.47 -4.28
C LYS A 65 7.98 0.75 -5.65
N GLY A 66 6.71 1.15 -5.68
CA GLY A 66 6.04 1.60 -6.89
C GLY A 66 6.19 3.10 -7.11
N LEU A 67 6.43 3.52 -8.35
CA LEU A 67 6.52 4.94 -8.72
C LEU A 67 5.46 5.28 -9.77
N ARG A 68 4.69 6.33 -9.53
CA ARG A 68 3.65 6.85 -10.44
C ARG A 68 4.07 8.14 -11.12
N ALA A 69 4.75 9.01 -10.39
CA ALA A 69 5.15 10.33 -10.84
C ALA A 69 6.54 10.71 -10.30
N VAL A 70 7.12 11.79 -10.83
CA VAL A 70 8.43 12.31 -10.38
C VAL A 70 8.37 12.71 -8.90
N SER A 71 7.27 13.26 -8.43
CA SER A 71 7.06 13.62 -7.02
C SER A 71 7.12 12.41 -6.07
N ASP A 72 6.62 11.24 -6.50
CA ASP A 72 6.75 10.01 -5.72
C ASP A 72 8.23 9.59 -5.63
N PHE A 73 8.99 9.76 -6.73
CA PHE A 73 10.38 9.37 -6.81
C PHE A 73 11.25 10.10 -5.78
N GLU A 74 11.13 11.41 -5.65
CA GLU A 74 11.94 12.19 -4.71
C GLU A 74 11.79 11.68 -3.27
N TYR A 75 10.55 11.47 -2.83
CA TYR A 75 10.27 10.96 -1.50
C TYR A 75 10.77 9.52 -1.30
N GLU A 76 10.45 8.62 -2.22
CA GLU A 76 10.84 7.21 -2.12
C GLU A 76 12.34 7.02 -2.26
N PHE A 77 13.02 7.88 -3.05
CA PHE A 77 14.47 7.89 -3.16
C PHE A 77 15.16 8.29 -1.84
N GLN A 78 14.67 9.34 -1.16
CA GLN A 78 15.15 9.69 0.17
C GLN A 78 14.98 8.53 1.15
N GLN A 79 13.83 7.88 1.14
CA GLN A 79 13.58 6.71 1.99
C GLN A 79 14.54 5.55 1.66
N ALA A 80 14.84 5.32 0.37
CA ALA A 80 15.78 4.29 -0.05
C ALA A 80 17.20 4.56 0.48
N LEU A 81 17.68 5.81 0.40
CA LEU A 81 18.98 6.20 0.94
C LEU A 81 19.05 6.01 2.46
N ILE A 82 18.01 6.41 3.18
CA ILE A 82 17.93 6.22 4.63
C ILE A 82 17.92 4.72 4.98
N ASN A 83 17.13 3.92 4.29
CA ASN A 83 17.11 2.47 4.52
C ASN A 83 18.48 1.83 4.25
N LYS A 84 19.19 2.27 3.20
CA LYS A 84 20.54 1.79 2.87
C LYS A 84 21.56 2.16 3.92
N GLU A 85 21.47 3.36 4.49
CA GLU A 85 22.34 3.80 5.59
C GLU A 85 22.08 3.00 6.86
N LEU A 86 20.82 2.74 7.20
CA LEU A 86 20.43 1.95 8.38
C LEU A 86 20.74 0.45 8.23
N TYR A 87 20.72 -0.06 7.00
CA TYR A 87 21.04 -1.45 6.69
C TYR A 87 21.61 -1.60 5.28
N SER A 88 22.93 -1.67 5.15
CA SER A 88 23.63 -1.81 3.87
C SER A 88 23.36 -3.13 3.13
N GLY A 89 22.82 -4.15 3.83
CA GLY A 89 22.52 -5.47 3.27
C GLY A 89 21.27 -5.57 2.40
N VAL A 90 20.51 -4.47 2.21
CA VAL A 90 19.29 -4.47 1.40
C VAL A 90 19.34 -3.39 0.32
N GLU A 91 18.78 -3.71 -0.85
CA GLU A 91 18.58 -2.74 -1.94
C GLU A 91 17.10 -2.36 -2.07
N THR A 92 16.84 -1.14 -2.56
CA THR A 92 15.49 -0.71 -2.93
C THR A 92 15.34 -0.76 -4.45
N VAL A 93 14.35 -1.51 -4.92
CA VAL A 93 14.00 -1.64 -6.33
C VAL A 93 12.77 -0.81 -6.63
N PHE A 94 12.86 0.08 -7.60
CA PHE A 94 11.74 0.90 -8.05
C PHE A 94 11.07 0.28 -9.28
N LEU A 95 9.76 0.08 -9.23
CA LEU A 95 8.96 -0.36 -10.36
C LEU A 95 8.03 0.77 -10.78
N THR A 96 8.06 1.12 -12.05
CA THR A 96 7.10 2.07 -12.61
C THR A 96 5.70 1.49 -12.63
N THR A 97 4.69 2.29 -12.34
CA THR A 97 3.29 1.87 -12.44
C THR A 97 2.87 1.63 -13.89
N SER A 98 1.77 0.92 -14.11
CA SER A 98 1.12 0.87 -15.42
C SER A 98 0.47 2.21 -15.74
N ALA A 99 0.38 2.57 -17.04
CA ALA A 99 -0.18 3.85 -17.48
C ALA A 99 -1.60 4.09 -16.93
N VAL A 100 -2.41 3.05 -16.86
CA VAL A 100 -3.79 3.12 -16.34
C VAL A 100 -3.89 3.49 -14.86
N ASN A 101 -2.83 3.29 -14.08
CA ASN A 101 -2.81 3.58 -12.64
C ASN A 101 -1.96 4.81 -12.29
N GLN A 102 -1.45 5.55 -13.29
CA GLN A 102 -0.51 6.63 -13.06
C GLN A 102 -1.09 7.79 -12.24
N TYR A 103 -2.37 8.08 -12.44
CA TYR A 103 -3.09 9.13 -11.72
C TYR A 103 -3.86 8.63 -10.49
N LEU A 104 -3.79 7.33 -10.21
CA LEU A 104 -4.52 6.72 -9.10
C LEU A 104 -3.85 7.01 -7.75
N SER A 105 -4.62 7.55 -6.82
CA SER A 105 -4.21 7.71 -5.42
C SER A 105 -5.35 7.39 -4.47
N SER A 106 -5.03 7.09 -3.23
CA SER A 106 -6.06 6.85 -2.19
C SER A 106 -6.96 8.07 -1.96
N SER A 107 -6.41 9.28 -2.12
CA SER A 107 -7.19 10.53 -1.99
C SER A 107 -8.22 10.67 -3.11
N VAL A 108 -7.83 10.35 -4.35
CA VAL A 108 -8.74 10.37 -5.51
C VAL A 108 -9.84 9.33 -5.35
N VAL A 109 -9.50 8.09 -4.94
CA VAL A 109 -10.51 7.03 -4.71
C VAL A 109 -11.48 7.43 -3.61
N LYS A 110 -11.00 7.98 -2.50
CA LYS A 110 -11.86 8.49 -1.41
C LYS A 110 -12.80 9.57 -1.93
N GLN A 111 -12.30 10.57 -2.64
CA GLN A 111 -13.11 11.66 -3.18
C GLN A 111 -14.20 11.18 -4.15
N ILE A 112 -13.88 10.22 -5.04
CA ILE A 112 -14.87 9.65 -5.95
C ILE A 112 -15.94 8.91 -5.17
N ALA A 113 -15.56 8.06 -4.21
CA ALA A 113 -16.48 7.27 -3.41
C ALA A 113 -17.39 8.15 -2.55
N SER A 114 -16.84 9.22 -1.92
CA SER A 114 -17.59 10.14 -1.08
C SER A 114 -18.64 10.92 -1.89
N LEU A 115 -18.37 11.24 -3.12
CA LEU A 115 -19.34 11.87 -4.03
C LEU A 115 -20.29 10.86 -4.69
N GLY A 116 -20.31 9.60 -4.25
CA GLY A 116 -21.20 8.56 -4.78
C GLY A 116 -20.76 7.99 -6.14
N GLY A 117 -19.55 8.32 -6.61
CA GLY A 117 -19.00 7.82 -7.87
C GLY A 117 -18.60 6.33 -7.79
N ASP A 118 -18.54 5.70 -8.97
CA ASP A 118 -18.11 4.30 -9.10
C ASP A 118 -16.59 4.16 -8.95
N ILE A 119 -16.15 3.32 -8.01
CA ILE A 119 -14.74 3.02 -7.76
C ILE A 119 -14.30 1.64 -8.22
N HIS A 120 -15.16 0.85 -8.86
CA HIS A 120 -14.81 -0.48 -9.40
C HIS A 120 -13.54 -0.48 -10.27
N PRO A 121 -13.31 0.51 -11.16
CA PRO A 121 -12.11 0.53 -11.98
C PRO A 121 -10.81 0.75 -11.20
N PHE A 122 -10.88 1.14 -9.93
CA PHE A 122 -9.74 1.65 -9.14
C PHE A 122 -9.36 0.74 -7.97
N VAL A 123 -10.20 -0.23 -7.62
CA VAL A 123 -9.97 -1.12 -6.48
C VAL A 123 -10.24 -2.56 -6.87
N PRO A 124 -9.60 -3.55 -6.22
CA PRO A 124 -9.91 -4.95 -6.43
C PRO A 124 -11.37 -5.28 -6.05
N GLU A 125 -12.04 -6.09 -6.87
CA GLU A 125 -13.44 -6.50 -6.70
C GLU A 125 -13.72 -7.04 -5.30
N GLN A 126 -12.81 -7.87 -4.79
CA GLN A 126 -12.95 -8.55 -3.49
C GLN A 126 -13.08 -7.59 -2.29
N VAL A 127 -12.68 -6.33 -2.46
CA VAL A 127 -12.67 -5.33 -1.37
C VAL A 127 -13.54 -4.11 -1.64
N HIS A 128 -14.08 -3.98 -2.85
CA HIS A 128 -14.89 -2.85 -3.31
C HIS A 128 -15.98 -2.47 -2.31
N ASP A 129 -16.88 -3.39 -1.97
CA ASP A 129 -18.03 -3.11 -1.11
C ASP A 129 -17.64 -2.69 0.31
N ARG A 130 -16.53 -3.23 0.83
CA ARG A 130 -16.00 -2.82 2.14
C ARG A 130 -15.49 -1.39 2.12
N ILE A 131 -14.83 -0.99 1.03
CA ILE A 131 -14.30 0.37 0.86
C ILE A 131 -15.46 1.36 0.71
N VAL A 132 -16.42 1.09 -0.17
CA VAL A 132 -17.59 1.96 -0.38
C VAL A 132 -18.36 2.17 0.92
N ARG A 133 -18.63 1.09 1.64
CA ARG A 133 -19.37 1.12 2.91
C ARG A 133 -18.68 1.96 3.97
N ARG A 134 -17.36 1.82 4.12
CA ARG A 134 -16.57 2.61 5.07
C ARG A 134 -16.60 4.10 4.73
N LEU A 135 -16.37 4.46 3.47
CA LEU A 135 -16.26 5.86 3.05
C LEU A 135 -17.60 6.60 3.12
N ARG A 136 -18.73 5.90 2.93
CA ARG A 136 -20.07 6.50 3.13
C ARG A 136 -20.42 6.71 4.59
N GLN A 137 -19.99 5.80 5.47
CA GLN A 137 -20.22 5.96 6.92
C GLN A 137 -19.42 7.13 7.51
N ASP A 138 -18.20 7.34 7.04
CA ASP A 138 -17.37 8.46 7.48
C ASP A 138 -18.02 9.82 7.10
N GLU A 139 -18.65 9.93 5.91
CA GLU A 139 -19.40 11.14 5.51
C GLU A 139 -20.66 11.41 6.34
N GLU A 140 -21.43 10.36 6.64
CA GLU A 140 -22.63 10.51 7.47
C GLU A 140 -22.29 11.04 8.87
N GLN A 141 -21.11 10.68 9.40
CA GLN A 141 -20.62 11.18 10.69
C GLN A 141 -20.10 12.62 10.62
N GLU A 142 -19.42 13.01 9.54
CA GLU A 142 -18.95 14.38 9.33
C GLU A 142 -20.10 15.36 9.08
N ASN A 143 -21.17 14.96 8.42
CA ASN A 143 -22.35 15.79 8.16
C ASN A 143 -23.27 15.97 9.39
N GLN A 144 -23.03 15.25 10.49
CA GLN A 144 -23.80 15.36 11.75
C GLN A 144 -23.08 16.22 12.82
N GLN A 145 -21.90 16.75 12.52
CA GLN A 145 -21.13 17.68 13.38
C GLN A 145 -21.21 19.11 12.86
#